data_0353e4011177e3c8fb55857b55fafbbf
#
_entry.id   0353e4011177e3c8fb55857b55fafbbf
#
_cell.length_a   1.000
_cell.length_b   1.000
_cell.length_c   1.000
_cell.angle_alpha   90.00
_cell.angle_beta   90.00
_cell.angle_gamma   90.00
#
_symmetry.space_group_name_H-M   'P 1'
#
loop_
_entity.id
_entity.type
_entity.pdbx_description
1 polymer ?
#
loop_
_entity_poly.entity_id
_entity_poly.type
_entity_poly.pdbx_seq_one_letter_code
_entity_poly.pdbx_strand_id
1 'polypeptide(L)'
;VSIQEVDGTLDLFVTHENTVPKTVWSGGEYDAGKYGNSLLISMLGEKKFDFPKSINLVKRCIYLMTSTKLNANILDYFGGSGTTAHAVIAQNREDGGKRRYVLIEMGNHFDNVLRPRIQKAIYADNWTDARPVNRTSGQSHCMKYLRLESYEDCLNNLALNPSVEAATKSNHATMQRDYLLRAIALESHNG
;
A
#
# COMPACT_ATOMS: atom_id res chain seq x y z
N VAL A 1 -5.77 0.54 36.57
CA VAL A 1 -4.78 0.39 37.65
C VAL A 1 -4.75 -1.08 38.03
N SER A 2 -3.59 -1.72 37.95
CA SER A 2 -3.38 -3.09 38.42
C SER A 2 -2.27 -3.10 39.46
N ILE A 3 -2.40 -3.98 40.45
CA ILE A 3 -1.36 -4.23 41.44
C ILE A 3 -0.66 -5.51 41.01
N GLN A 4 0.66 -5.46 40.85
CA GLN A 4 1.48 -6.63 40.51
C GLN A 4 2.57 -6.79 41.56
N GLU A 5 2.86 -8.03 41.90
CA GLU A 5 3.98 -8.35 42.79
C GLU A 5 5.24 -8.52 41.92
N VAL A 6 6.25 -7.69 42.17
CA VAL A 6 7.54 -7.74 41.51
C VAL A 6 8.60 -7.86 42.60
N ASP A 7 9.37 -8.92 42.58
CA ASP A 7 10.44 -9.22 43.55
C ASP A 7 10.01 -9.13 45.03
N GLY A 8 8.78 -9.62 45.34
CA GLY A 8 8.25 -9.59 46.71
C GLY A 8 7.74 -8.25 47.18
N THR A 9 7.69 -7.23 46.30
CA THR A 9 7.15 -5.92 46.57
C THR A 9 5.89 -5.69 45.74
N LEU A 10 4.86 -5.11 46.34
CA LEU A 10 3.63 -4.76 45.62
C LEU A 10 3.81 -3.43 44.92
N ASP A 11 3.84 -3.46 43.59
CA ASP A 11 3.92 -2.28 42.76
C ASP A 11 2.58 -1.94 42.09
N LEU A 12 2.30 -0.64 42.01
CA LEU A 12 1.08 -0.08 41.44
C LEU A 12 1.35 0.28 39.96
N PHE A 13 0.79 -0.49 39.04
CA PHE A 13 0.88 -0.20 37.61
C PHE A 13 -0.35 0.59 37.16
N VAL A 14 -0.13 1.79 36.65
CA VAL A 14 -1.17 2.62 36.03
C VAL A 14 -1.07 2.43 34.52
N THR A 15 -1.97 1.64 33.95
CA THR A 15 -2.12 1.55 32.50
C THR A 15 -2.99 2.72 32.03
N HIS A 16 -2.40 3.62 31.25
CA HIS A 16 -3.16 4.64 30.54
C HIS A 16 -3.69 4.02 29.25
N GLU A 17 -4.98 3.76 29.19
CA GLU A 17 -5.64 3.20 27.98
C GLU A 17 -5.59 4.16 26.79
N ASN A 18 -5.49 5.47 27.06
CA ASN A 18 -5.42 6.51 26.04
C ASN A 18 -4.23 7.43 26.28
N THR A 19 -3.14 7.19 25.61
CA THR A 19 -1.99 8.11 25.57
C THR A 19 -2.05 8.98 24.32
N VAL A 20 -1.91 10.30 24.51
CA VAL A 20 -1.75 11.22 23.37
C VAL A 20 -0.47 10.88 22.62
N PRO A 21 -0.52 10.68 21.30
CA PRO A 21 0.68 10.40 20.52
C PRO A 21 1.72 11.51 20.68
N LYS A 22 2.97 11.14 20.85
CA LYS A 22 4.07 12.12 20.86
C LYS A 22 4.24 12.74 19.48
N THR A 23 4.71 13.96 19.42
CA THR A 23 5.03 14.67 18.16
C THR A 23 6.32 14.17 17.52
N VAL A 24 7.20 13.55 18.31
CA VAL A 24 8.45 12.93 17.83
C VAL A 24 8.42 11.44 18.18
N TRP A 25 8.63 10.60 17.16
CA TRP A 25 8.72 9.15 17.30
C TRP A 25 10.15 8.72 17.09
N SER A 26 10.82 8.38 18.15
CA SER A 26 12.18 7.87 18.17
C SER A 26 12.17 6.48 18.79
N GLY A 27 12.97 5.58 18.24
CA GLY A 27 13.08 4.21 18.74
C GLY A 27 13.45 3.22 17.64
N GLY A 28 14.06 2.12 18.03
CA GLY A 28 14.48 1.07 17.10
C GLY A 28 13.33 0.42 16.34
N GLU A 29 12.10 0.51 16.84
CA GLU A 29 10.89 0.01 16.16
C GLU A 29 10.55 0.78 14.87
N TYR A 30 11.04 2.02 14.71
CA TYR A 30 10.84 2.83 13.50
C TYR A 30 12.02 2.82 12.54
N ASP A 31 13.06 2.02 12.82
CA ASP A 31 14.26 1.95 11.99
C ASP A 31 13.92 1.50 10.56
N ALA A 32 14.21 2.37 9.59
CA ALA A 32 14.03 2.09 8.17
C ALA A 32 15.04 1.09 7.61
N GLY A 33 16.22 0.95 8.23
CA GLY A 33 17.18 -0.09 7.90
C GLY A 33 16.60 -1.48 8.14
N LYS A 34 16.08 -1.71 9.33
CA LYS A 34 15.50 -3.00 9.75
C LYS A 34 14.11 -3.23 9.16
N TYR A 35 13.19 -2.30 9.38
CA TYR A 35 11.76 -2.47 9.04
C TYR A 35 11.38 -1.88 7.67
N GLY A 36 12.32 -1.36 6.93
CA GLY A 36 12.20 -0.97 5.55
C GLY A 36 13.07 -1.84 4.66
N ASN A 37 14.38 -1.62 4.70
CA ASN A 37 15.35 -2.22 3.77
C ASN A 37 15.49 -3.74 3.99
N SER A 38 15.83 -4.19 5.20
CA SER A 38 16.00 -5.61 5.50
C SER A 38 14.71 -6.40 5.29
N LEU A 39 13.56 -5.82 5.67
CA LEU A 39 12.25 -6.42 5.41
C LEU A 39 12.00 -6.59 3.91
N LEU A 40 12.27 -5.56 3.11
CA LEU A 40 12.04 -5.63 1.65
C LEU A 40 12.97 -6.67 0.99
N ILE A 41 14.23 -6.74 1.42
CA ILE A 41 15.19 -7.74 0.95
C ILE A 41 14.72 -9.16 1.34
N SER A 42 14.28 -9.39 2.57
CA SER A 42 13.77 -10.70 3.00
C SER A 42 12.56 -11.15 2.17
N MET A 43 11.73 -10.20 1.73
CA MET A 43 10.59 -10.47 0.86
C MET A 43 11.00 -10.74 -0.59
N LEU A 44 11.88 -9.94 -1.18
CA LEU A 44 12.21 -9.98 -2.61
C LEU A 44 13.45 -10.82 -2.94
N GLY A 45 14.26 -11.17 -1.94
CA GLY A 45 15.50 -11.95 -2.07
C GLY A 45 16.74 -11.10 -2.37
N GLU A 46 16.57 -9.85 -2.79
CA GLU A 46 17.65 -8.94 -3.14
C GLU A 46 17.24 -7.47 -2.94
N LYS A 47 18.23 -6.58 -2.90
CA LYS A 47 17.99 -5.14 -2.81
C LYS A 47 17.57 -4.61 -4.18
N LYS A 48 16.29 -4.26 -4.32
CA LYS A 48 15.68 -3.72 -5.57
C LYS A 48 15.19 -2.28 -5.44
N PHE A 49 15.28 -1.69 -4.26
CA PHE A 49 14.77 -0.34 -4.01
C PHE A 49 15.62 0.34 -2.94
N ASP A 50 15.90 1.62 -3.14
CA ASP A 50 16.62 2.44 -2.19
C ASP A 50 15.64 3.17 -1.25
N PHE A 51 16.00 3.21 0.03
CA PHE A 51 15.31 3.97 1.07
C PHE A 51 13.81 3.65 1.25
N PRO A 52 13.39 2.36 1.31
CA PRO A 52 12.02 2.04 1.66
C PRO A 52 11.70 2.55 3.06
N LYS A 53 10.51 3.07 3.26
CA LYS A 53 10.06 3.53 4.58
C LYS A 53 9.88 2.36 5.54
N SER A 54 10.05 2.58 6.84
CA SER A 54 9.73 1.60 7.88
C SER A 54 8.23 1.27 7.83
N ILE A 55 7.90 -0.02 7.75
CA ILE A 55 6.50 -0.46 7.80
C ILE A 55 5.85 -0.08 9.14
N ASN A 56 6.60 -0.17 10.24
CA ASN A 56 6.08 0.14 11.57
C ASN A 56 5.72 1.62 11.70
N LEU A 57 6.53 2.52 11.11
CA LEU A 57 6.22 3.94 11.07
C LEU A 57 4.92 4.19 10.30
N VAL A 58 4.80 3.66 9.10
CA VAL A 58 3.61 3.85 8.25
C VAL A 58 2.38 3.21 8.89
N LYS A 59 2.52 2.02 9.47
CA LYS A 59 1.46 1.34 10.22
C LYS A 59 0.98 2.18 11.40
N ARG A 60 1.90 2.81 12.16
CA ARG A 60 1.55 3.72 13.25
C ARG A 60 0.75 4.92 12.76
N CYS A 61 1.13 5.54 11.62
CA CYS A 61 0.36 6.61 11.02
C CYS A 61 -1.06 6.16 10.66
N ILE A 62 -1.19 5.01 9.99
CA ILE A 62 -2.49 4.45 9.61
C ILE A 62 -3.35 4.17 10.85
N TYR A 63 -2.79 3.54 11.87
CA TYR A 63 -3.49 3.27 13.12
C TYR A 63 -4.05 4.54 13.76
N LEU A 64 -3.21 5.57 13.92
CA LEU A 64 -3.63 6.84 14.54
C LEU A 64 -4.75 7.53 13.78
N MET A 65 -4.74 7.45 12.47
CA MET A 65 -5.74 8.11 11.62
C MET A 65 -7.01 7.29 11.43
N THR A 66 -6.95 5.96 11.63
CA THR A 66 -8.04 5.06 11.24
C THR A 66 -8.44 4.05 12.31
N SER A 67 -7.97 4.18 13.55
CA SER A 67 -8.30 3.25 14.65
C SER A 67 -9.80 3.15 14.91
N THR A 68 -10.54 4.25 14.72
CA THR A 68 -12.01 4.30 14.83
C THR A 68 -12.75 4.07 13.50
N LYS A 69 -12.01 3.90 12.38
CA LYS A 69 -12.57 3.75 11.03
C LYS A 69 -11.91 2.55 10.33
N LEU A 70 -12.31 1.36 10.74
CA LEU A 70 -11.72 0.10 10.27
C LEU A 70 -11.94 -0.19 8.78
N ASN A 71 -12.78 0.59 8.08
CA ASN A 71 -13.05 0.50 6.65
C ASN A 71 -12.58 1.73 5.85
N ALA A 72 -11.65 2.52 6.39
CA ALA A 72 -11.12 3.72 5.74
C ALA A 72 -10.45 3.40 4.40
N ASN A 73 -10.46 4.39 3.49
CA ASN A 73 -9.67 4.37 2.26
C ASN A 73 -8.40 5.18 2.46
N ILE A 74 -7.27 4.60 2.12
CA ILE A 74 -5.94 5.20 2.21
C ILE A 74 -5.43 5.45 0.79
N LEU A 75 -5.05 6.69 0.48
CA LEU A 75 -4.50 7.08 -0.81
C LEU A 75 -3.04 7.47 -0.63
N ASP A 76 -2.18 6.94 -1.51
CA ASP A 76 -0.77 7.28 -1.59
C ASP A 76 -0.40 7.58 -3.06
N TYR A 77 -0.09 8.83 -3.35
CA TYR A 77 0.25 9.29 -4.70
C TYR A 77 1.66 8.92 -5.15
N PHE A 78 2.52 8.48 -4.23
CA PHE A 78 3.89 8.13 -4.51
C PHE A 78 4.20 6.78 -3.85
N GLY A 79 3.56 5.72 -4.36
CA GLY A 79 3.55 4.39 -3.76
C GLY A 79 4.93 3.81 -3.49
N GLY A 80 5.95 4.23 -4.27
CA GLY A 80 7.33 3.85 -4.08
C GLY A 80 7.51 2.33 -4.01
N SER A 81 8.06 1.85 -2.92
CA SER A 81 8.21 0.41 -2.70
C SER A 81 6.93 -0.30 -2.23
N GLY A 82 5.78 0.40 -2.11
CA GLY A 82 4.51 -0.19 -1.66
C GLY A 82 4.39 -0.36 -0.13
N THR A 83 5.12 0.42 0.65
CA THR A 83 5.08 0.31 2.13
C THR A 83 3.68 0.60 2.68
N THR A 84 2.97 1.57 2.12
CA THR A 84 1.62 1.94 2.54
C THR A 84 0.63 0.79 2.39
N ALA A 85 0.59 0.12 1.24
CA ALA A 85 -0.28 -1.05 1.05
C ALA A 85 0.08 -2.19 1.99
N HIS A 86 1.38 -2.49 2.16
CA HIS A 86 1.84 -3.51 3.10
C HIS A 86 1.42 -3.18 4.53
N ALA A 87 1.53 -1.92 4.95
CA ALA A 87 1.12 -1.48 6.27
C ALA A 87 -0.41 -1.59 6.48
N VAL A 88 -1.23 -1.27 5.46
CA VAL A 88 -2.69 -1.46 5.50
C VAL A 88 -3.04 -2.94 5.64
N ILE A 89 -2.41 -3.81 4.86
CA ILE A 89 -2.63 -5.26 4.92
C ILE A 89 -2.27 -5.80 6.31
N ALA A 90 -1.10 -5.41 6.84
CA ALA A 90 -0.64 -5.82 8.16
C ALA A 90 -1.58 -5.30 9.27
N GLN A 91 -2.03 -4.05 9.20
CA GLN A 91 -2.96 -3.47 10.17
C GLN A 91 -4.32 -4.17 10.14
N ASN A 92 -4.87 -4.46 8.94
CA ASN A 92 -6.12 -5.20 8.81
C ASN A 92 -6.01 -6.63 9.37
N ARG A 93 -4.83 -7.26 9.22
CA ARG A 93 -4.56 -8.59 9.78
C ARG A 93 -4.58 -8.57 11.31
N GLU A 94 -4.06 -7.51 11.94
CA GLU A 94 -3.98 -7.38 13.39
C GLU A 94 -5.32 -7.06 14.05
N ASP A 95 -6.10 -6.15 13.46
CA ASP A 95 -7.32 -5.64 14.09
C ASP A 95 -8.63 -6.09 13.40
N GLY A 96 -8.54 -6.97 12.40
CA GLY A 96 -9.70 -7.45 11.64
C GLY A 96 -10.32 -6.37 10.75
N GLY A 97 -9.63 -5.26 10.52
CA GLY A 97 -10.10 -4.14 9.71
C GLY A 97 -10.29 -4.51 8.23
N LYS A 98 -11.03 -3.67 7.54
CA LYS A 98 -11.32 -3.76 6.09
C LYS A 98 -10.91 -2.47 5.37
N ARG A 99 -9.79 -1.88 5.82
CA ARG A 99 -9.24 -0.69 5.15
C ARG A 99 -8.82 -1.04 3.75
N ARG A 100 -8.97 -0.10 2.86
CA ARG A 100 -8.59 -0.20 1.44
C ARG A 100 -7.46 0.76 1.16
N TYR A 101 -6.70 0.50 0.12
CA TYR A 101 -5.65 1.39 -0.33
C TYR A 101 -5.74 1.63 -1.83
N VAL A 102 -5.32 2.82 -2.25
CA VAL A 102 -5.08 3.20 -3.64
C VAL A 102 -3.66 3.73 -3.70
N LEU A 103 -2.83 3.13 -4.53
CA LEU A 103 -1.47 3.57 -4.75
C LEU A 103 -1.31 4.06 -6.19
N ILE A 104 -0.62 5.15 -6.36
CA ILE A 104 -0.22 5.68 -7.67
C ILE A 104 1.30 5.68 -7.71
N GLU A 105 1.85 5.07 -8.76
CA GLU A 105 3.30 5.01 -8.95
C GLU A 105 3.61 4.97 -10.44
N MET A 106 4.50 5.83 -10.89
CA MET A 106 4.90 5.95 -12.30
C MET A 106 6.30 5.38 -12.58
N GLY A 107 7.04 5.04 -11.54
CA GLY A 107 8.41 4.53 -11.65
C GLY A 107 8.46 3.07 -12.11
N ASN A 108 9.54 2.71 -12.80
CA ASN A 108 9.78 1.35 -13.30
C ASN A 108 9.80 0.29 -12.20
N HIS A 109 10.00 0.69 -10.94
CA HIS A 109 9.96 -0.19 -9.77
C HIS A 109 8.54 -0.64 -9.40
N PHE A 110 7.50 -0.12 -10.06
CA PHE A 110 6.14 -0.60 -9.85
C PHE A 110 6.03 -2.11 -10.07
N ASP A 111 6.47 -2.61 -11.21
CA ASP A 111 6.31 -4.02 -11.59
C ASP A 111 7.27 -4.96 -10.87
N ASN A 112 8.48 -4.52 -10.54
CA ASN A 112 9.53 -5.38 -9.98
C ASN A 112 9.73 -5.24 -8.47
N VAL A 113 9.11 -4.23 -7.83
CA VAL A 113 9.20 -3.99 -6.38
C VAL A 113 7.81 -3.87 -5.75
N LEU A 114 7.02 -2.83 -6.13
CA LEU A 114 5.77 -2.49 -5.48
C LEU A 114 4.75 -3.64 -5.58
N ARG A 115 4.43 -4.08 -6.79
CA ARG A 115 3.47 -5.15 -7.03
C ARG A 115 3.87 -6.48 -6.38
N PRO A 116 5.11 -6.99 -6.54
CA PRO A 116 5.55 -8.20 -5.86
C PRO A 116 5.51 -8.10 -4.33
N ARG A 117 5.85 -6.93 -3.76
CA ARG A 117 5.76 -6.71 -2.32
C ARG A 117 4.33 -6.87 -1.82
N ILE A 118 3.35 -6.27 -2.52
CA ILE A 118 1.93 -6.39 -2.14
C ILE A 118 1.46 -7.84 -2.22
N GLN A 119 1.76 -8.52 -3.33
CA GLN A 119 1.40 -9.93 -3.50
C GLN A 119 1.95 -10.81 -2.38
N LYS A 120 3.21 -10.58 -2.00
CA LYS A 120 3.85 -11.29 -0.89
C LYS A 120 3.25 -10.95 0.46
N ALA A 121 2.95 -9.68 0.72
CA ALA A 121 2.30 -9.24 1.95
C ALA A 121 0.89 -9.84 2.13
N ILE A 122 0.15 -10.05 1.04
CA ILE A 122 -1.14 -10.75 1.03
C ILE A 122 -0.94 -12.23 1.34
N TYR A 123 0.07 -12.86 0.73
CA TYR A 123 0.30 -14.30 0.82
C TYR A 123 0.76 -14.75 2.20
N ALA A 124 1.68 -14.02 2.83
CA ALA A 124 2.19 -14.32 4.16
C ALA A 124 2.66 -13.06 4.89
N ASP A 125 2.67 -13.10 6.22
CA ASP A 125 3.12 -12.01 7.09
C ASP A 125 4.65 -11.93 7.18
N ASN A 126 5.34 -13.09 7.19
CA ASN A 126 6.79 -13.15 7.40
C ASN A 126 7.50 -13.88 6.26
N TRP A 127 8.67 -13.36 5.90
CA TRP A 127 9.47 -13.80 4.77
C TRP A 127 10.94 -13.91 5.16
N THR A 128 11.62 -14.93 4.64
CA THR A 128 13.08 -15.12 4.74
C THR A 128 13.57 -15.63 3.40
N ASP A 129 14.59 -14.99 2.81
CA ASP A 129 15.19 -15.35 1.53
C ASP A 129 14.13 -15.58 0.43
N ALA A 130 13.21 -14.63 0.30
CA ALA A 130 12.07 -14.66 -0.61
C ALA A 130 11.09 -15.83 -0.43
N ARG A 131 11.19 -16.59 0.68
CA ARG A 131 10.30 -17.71 1.03
C ARG A 131 9.40 -17.34 2.21
N PRO A 132 8.11 -17.69 2.17
CA PRO A 132 7.22 -17.44 3.30
C PRO A 132 7.58 -18.34 4.48
N VAL A 133 7.68 -17.76 5.68
CA VAL A 133 7.94 -18.50 6.92
C VAL A 133 6.70 -19.25 7.37
N ASN A 134 5.52 -18.60 7.27
CA ASN A 134 4.24 -19.21 7.63
C ASN A 134 3.24 -19.02 6.47
N ARG A 135 2.83 -20.12 5.84
CA ARG A 135 1.89 -20.11 4.72
C ARG A 135 0.42 -19.99 5.14
N THR A 136 0.11 -20.12 6.42
CA THR A 136 -1.26 -20.04 6.94
C THR A 136 -1.65 -18.60 7.32
N SER A 137 -0.71 -17.66 7.28
CA SER A 137 -0.94 -16.25 7.61
C SER A 137 -1.49 -15.41 6.43
N GLY A 138 -1.79 -16.04 5.30
CA GLY A 138 -2.38 -15.40 4.13
C GLY A 138 -3.73 -14.74 4.45
N GLN A 139 -4.03 -13.64 3.74
CA GLN A 139 -5.25 -12.88 3.90
C GLN A 139 -6.04 -12.87 2.59
N SER A 140 -7.36 -13.14 2.67
CA SER A 140 -8.24 -12.97 1.50
C SER A 140 -8.21 -11.51 1.04
N HIS A 141 -7.87 -11.30 -0.22
CA HIS A 141 -7.64 -9.97 -0.76
C HIS A 141 -7.93 -9.92 -2.26
N CYS A 142 -8.53 -8.82 -2.70
CA CYS A 142 -8.72 -8.52 -4.11
C CYS A 142 -7.94 -7.24 -4.44
N MET A 143 -7.08 -7.29 -5.45
CA MET A 143 -6.28 -6.16 -5.91
C MET A 143 -6.59 -5.87 -7.37
N LYS A 144 -7.04 -4.64 -7.66
CA LYS A 144 -7.19 -4.15 -9.03
C LYS A 144 -5.90 -3.45 -9.44
N TYR A 145 -5.37 -3.81 -10.59
CA TYR A 145 -4.22 -3.18 -11.22
C TYR A 145 -4.66 -2.43 -12.47
N LEU A 146 -4.27 -1.16 -12.57
CA LEU A 146 -4.55 -0.31 -13.72
C LEU A 146 -3.22 0.25 -14.25
N ARG A 147 -3.00 0.11 -15.54
CA ARG A 147 -1.92 0.80 -16.24
C ARG A 147 -2.53 1.89 -17.12
N LEU A 148 -2.16 3.13 -16.83
CA LEU A 148 -2.57 4.25 -17.67
C LEU A 148 -1.65 4.32 -18.88
N GLU A 149 -2.21 4.58 -20.03
CA GLU A 149 -1.43 4.89 -21.24
C GLU A 149 -0.73 6.23 -21.10
N SER A 150 0.42 6.37 -21.74
CA SER A 150 1.06 7.68 -21.87
C SER A 150 0.22 8.60 -22.75
N TYR A 151 0.45 9.92 -22.63
CA TYR A 151 -0.25 10.88 -23.48
C TYR A 151 0.07 10.65 -24.97
N GLU A 152 1.32 10.29 -25.29
CA GLU A 152 1.76 9.97 -26.64
C GLU A 152 1.09 8.72 -27.19
N ASP A 153 0.94 7.67 -26.39
CA ASP A 153 0.25 6.45 -26.76
C ASP A 153 -1.23 6.72 -27.03
N CYS A 154 -1.88 7.48 -26.17
CA CYS A 154 -3.28 7.91 -26.37
C CYS A 154 -3.44 8.67 -27.70
N LEU A 155 -2.53 9.59 -28.03
CA LEU A 155 -2.58 10.33 -29.31
C LEU A 155 -2.35 9.41 -30.50
N ASN A 156 -1.40 8.51 -30.43
CA ASN A 156 -1.11 7.54 -31.49
C ASN A 156 -2.30 6.59 -31.73
N ASN A 157 -2.94 6.12 -30.67
CA ASN A 157 -4.13 5.28 -30.77
C ASN A 157 -5.33 6.03 -31.40
N LEU A 158 -5.45 7.31 -31.15
CA LEU A 158 -6.49 8.16 -31.79
C LEU A 158 -6.22 8.37 -33.29
N ALA A 159 -4.95 8.50 -33.68
CA ALA A 159 -4.56 8.69 -35.08
C ALA A 159 -4.75 7.44 -35.94
N LEU A 160 -4.72 6.24 -35.35
CA LEU A 160 -4.89 4.96 -36.05
C LEU A 160 -6.35 4.55 -36.33
N ASN A 161 -7.31 5.30 -35.80
CA ASN A 161 -8.74 4.97 -36.00
C ASN A 161 -9.42 5.93 -36.99
N PRO A 162 -9.55 5.55 -38.28
CA PRO A 162 -10.08 6.43 -39.33
C PRO A 162 -11.54 6.85 -39.09
N SER A 163 -12.30 6.16 -38.26
CA SER A 163 -13.65 6.56 -37.85
C SER A 163 -13.65 7.78 -36.90
N VAL A 164 -12.50 8.13 -36.35
CA VAL A 164 -12.31 9.25 -35.42
C VAL A 164 -11.96 10.53 -36.18
N GLU A 165 -11.37 10.47 -37.39
CA GLU A 165 -11.08 11.64 -38.20
C GLU A 165 -12.33 12.46 -38.55
N ALA A 166 -13.47 11.83 -38.69
CA ALA A 166 -14.77 12.50 -38.91
C ALA A 166 -15.29 13.24 -37.68
N ALA A 167 -14.90 12.81 -36.48
CA ALA A 167 -15.30 13.40 -35.21
C ALA A 167 -14.35 14.51 -34.71
N THR A 168 -13.13 14.59 -35.26
CA THR A 168 -12.07 15.51 -34.78
C THR A 168 -12.30 16.98 -35.14
N LYS A 169 -13.34 17.31 -35.88
CA LYS A 169 -13.68 18.72 -36.18
C LYS A 169 -14.36 19.48 -35.02
N SER A 170 -14.66 18.80 -33.89
CA SER A 170 -15.21 19.47 -32.73
C SER A 170 -14.63 18.94 -31.40
N ASN A 171 -13.81 19.74 -30.76
CA ASN A 171 -13.40 19.70 -29.36
C ASN A 171 -12.49 18.53 -28.89
N HIS A 172 -11.18 18.74 -29.02
CA HIS A 172 -10.11 17.89 -28.47
C HIS A 172 -10.27 17.52 -26.97
N ALA A 173 -10.74 18.44 -26.15
CA ALA A 173 -10.93 18.22 -24.70
C ALA A 173 -12.08 17.26 -24.37
N THR A 174 -13.15 17.28 -25.16
CA THR A 174 -14.31 16.40 -24.98
C THR A 174 -13.94 14.96 -25.37
N MET A 175 -13.15 14.79 -26.43
CA MET A 175 -12.70 13.48 -26.89
C MET A 175 -11.76 12.79 -25.90
N GLN A 176 -10.82 13.53 -25.29
CA GLN A 176 -9.94 12.98 -24.26
C GLN A 176 -10.72 12.49 -23.05
N ARG A 177 -11.70 13.26 -22.62
CA ARG A 177 -12.58 12.87 -21.50
C ARG A 177 -13.41 11.62 -21.83
N ASP A 178 -14.01 11.57 -23.01
CA ASP A 178 -14.85 10.46 -23.44
C ASP A 178 -14.05 9.18 -23.68
N TYR A 179 -12.81 9.30 -24.18
CA TYR A 179 -11.88 8.18 -24.31
C TYR A 179 -11.49 7.61 -22.94
N LEU A 180 -11.11 8.44 -21.99
CA LEU A 180 -10.80 8.02 -20.62
C LEU A 180 -12.00 7.33 -19.94
N LEU A 181 -13.20 7.89 -20.09
CA LEU A 181 -14.40 7.31 -19.53
C LEU A 181 -14.77 5.98 -20.18
N ARG A 182 -14.56 5.82 -21.49
CA ARG A 182 -14.80 4.56 -22.23
C ARG A 182 -13.76 3.50 -21.88
N ALA A 183 -12.48 3.85 -21.78
CA ALA A 183 -11.42 2.93 -21.36
C ALA A 183 -11.68 2.37 -19.96
N ILE A 184 -12.06 3.24 -19.01
CA ILE A 184 -12.44 2.85 -17.65
C ILE A 184 -13.70 1.96 -17.65
N ALA A 185 -14.70 2.26 -18.47
CA ALA A 185 -15.93 1.51 -18.55
C ALA A 185 -15.75 0.12 -19.19
N LEU A 186 -14.92 0.01 -20.23
CA LEU A 186 -14.61 -1.27 -20.89
C LEU A 186 -13.85 -2.24 -19.99
N GLU A 187 -12.93 -1.74 -19.17
CA GLU A 187 -12.23 -2.57 -18.18
C GLU A 187 -13.14 -3.03 -17.03
N SER A 188 -14.17 -2.25 -16.69
CA SER A 188 -15.14 -2.63 -15.64
C SER A 188 -16.12 -3.71 -16.06
N HIS A 189 -16.26 -4.00 -17.37
CA HIS A 189 -17.17 -5.02 -17.92
C HIS A 189 -16.47 -6.38 -18.16
N ASN A 190 -15.13 -6.42 -18.12
CA ASN A 190 -14.34 -7.62 -18.35
C ASN A 190 -13.70 -8.21 -17.08
N GLY A 191 -14.20 -7.82 -15.90
CA GLY A 191 -13.75 -8.31 -14.59
C GLY A 191 -14.84 -9.07 -13.85
#